data_d5fbc65fa92f8f631fee90ebf55cbcbe
#
_entry.id   d5fbc65fa92f8f631fee90ebf55cbcbe
#
_cell.length_a   1.000
_cell.length_b   1.000
_cell.length_c   1.000
_cell.angle_alpha   90.00
_cell.angle_beta   90.00
_cell.angle_gamma   90.00
#
_symmetry.space_group_name_H-M   'P 1'
#
loop_
_entity.id
_entity.type
_entity.pdbx_description
1 polymer ?
#
loop_
_entity_poly.entity_id
_entity_poly.type
_entity_poly.pdbx_seq_one_letter_code
_entity_poly.pdbx_strand_id
1 'polypeptide(L)'
;DVENAQYSTVRNSPASRASDDAQGWSVATFTPVKTTSLRLVLDPPTAEGVTFGLAVAEWGVHAAESTPDPEPTPDPDPTPDPEPSVDKSRLESAINAAGSVQQANFTPNSWKAFSEAMGNAQKVYADESATQDQVDAAIKQLEEAQQTLVKKADTTELKTVLDQAQGVSGDLYTEASAKKLAEAVDAASKVLNDENATQADADAAVKQLTEAIAGLELKPAPKPDDDK
;
A
#
# COMPACT_ATOMS: atom_id res chain seq x y z
N ASP A 1 -8.85 -32.56 -16.05
CA ASP A 1 -10.25 -32.59 -16.55
C ASP A 1 -10.23 -32.83 -18.03
N VAL A 2 -10.58 -34.05 -18.45
CA VAL A 2 -10.52 -34.52 -19.85
C VAL A 2 -11.77 -34.07 -20.64
N GLU A 3 -12.77 -33.54 -19.97
CA GLU A 3 -14.08 -33.22 -20.58
C GLU A 3 -14.09 -31.95 -21.46
N ASN A 4 -13.09 -31.06 -21.34
CA ASN A 4 -13.02 -29.86 -22.16
C ASN A 4 -11.81 -29.76 -23.10
N ALA A 5 -11.11 -30.86 -23.33
CA ALA A 5 -10.00 -30.88 -24.27
C ALA A 5 -10.51 -30.77 -25.73
N GLN A 6 -10.09 -29.74 -26.44
CA GLN A 6 -10.35 -29.62 -27.87
C GLN A 6 -9.35 -30.49 -28.62
N TYR A 7 -9.84 -31.51 -29.30
CA TYR A 7 -9.04 -32.40 -30.13
C TYR A 7 -9.15 -32.04 -31.60
N SER A 8 -8.04 -31.81 -32.26
CA SER A 8 -7.99 -31.76 -33.73
C SER A 8 -7.87 -33.18 -34.32
N THR A 9 -8.71 -33.51 -35.26
CA THR A 9 -8.64 -34.81 -35.91
C THR A 9 -7.45 -34.87 -36.85
N VAL A 10 -6.48 -35.72 -36.55
CA VAL A 10 -5.44 -36.11 -37.51
C VAL A 10 -5.96 -37.29 -38.28
N ARG A 11 -6.27 -37.06 -39.54
CA ARG A 11 -6.75 -38.15 -40.41
C ARG A 11 -5.57 -38.83 -41.07
N ASN A 12 -5.51 -40.12 -40.91
CA ASN A 12 -4.69 -40.95 -41.78
C ASN A 12 -5.39 -41.02 -43.14
N SER A 13 -4.72 -40.64 -44.19
CA SER A 13 -5.23 -40.70 -45.55
C SER A 13 -4.34 -41.62 -46.38
N PRO A 14 -4.92 -42.45 -47.16
CA PRO A 14 -6.21 -43.13 -47.13
C PRO A 14 -6.14 -44.42 -46.32
N ALA A 15 -7.28 -45.04 -46.06
CA ALA A 15 -7.40 -46.32 -45.39
C ALA A 15 -6.71 -47.43 -46.18
N SER A 16 -5.40 -47.34 -46.28
CA SER A 16 -4.60 -48.50 -46.62
C SER A 16 -4.42 -49.30 -45.34
N ARG A 17 -4.71 -50.59 -45.39
CA ARG A 17 -4.25 -51.48 -44.35
C ARG A 17 -2.88 -51.07 -43.91
N ALA A 18 -2.75 -50.79 -42.62
CA ALA A 18 -1.45 -50.68 -42.06
C ALA A 18 -0.63 -51.89 -42.47
N SER A 19 0.55 -51.66 -43.01
CA SER A 19 1.47 -52.78 -43.29
C SER A 19 1.87 -53.37 -41.95
N ASP A 20 1.75 -54.69 -41.81
CA ASP A 20 2.29 -55.38 -40.65
C ASP A 20 3.81 -55.17 -40.65
N ASP A 21 4.34 -54.73 -39.57
CA ASP A 21 5.81 -54.71 -39.37
C ASP A 21 6.31 -56.15 -39.07
N ALA A 22 7.63 -56.29 -38.97
CA ALA A 22 8.24 -57.57 -38.69
C ALA A 22 7.87 -58.15 -37.31
N GLN A 23 7.23 -57.38 -36.46
CA GLN A 23 6.77 -57.73 -35.11
C GLN A 23 5.24 -57.99 -35.08
N GLY A 24 4.54 -57.89 -36.21
CA GLY A 24 3.10 -58.14 -36.32
C GLY A 24 2.23 -56.97 -35.89
N TRP A 25 2.78 -55.75 -35.83
CA TRP A 25 2.02 -54.55 -35.55
C TRP A 25 1.39 -53.95 -36.81
N SER A 26 0.17 -53.50 -36.68
CA SER A 26 -0.48 -52.69 -37.71
C SER A 26 -0.12 -51.24 -37.54
N VAL A 27 0.69 -50.69 -38.44
CA VAL A 27 1.22 -49.34 -38.36
C VAL A 27 0.46 -48.37 -39.27
N ALA A 28 -0.02 -47.28 -38.69
CA ALA A 28 -0.59 -46.15 -39.43
C ALA A 28 0.30 -44.90 -39.22
N THR A 29 0.68 -44.28 -40.32
CA THR A 29 1.49 -43.05 -40.27
C THR A 29 0.64 -41.82 -40.53
N PHE A 30 0.96 -40.71 -39.89
CA PHE A 30 0.33 -39.43 -40.10
C PHE A 30 1.35 -38.29 -40.05
N THR A 31 0.97 -37.13 -40.54
CA THR A 31 1.84 -35.95 -40.46
C THR A 31 2.15 -35.62 -39.00
N PRO A 32 3.41 -35.41 -38.67
CA PRO A 32 3.82 -35.11 -37.30
C PRO A 32 3.05 -33.90 -36.72
N VAL A 33 2.57 -34.05 -35.49
CA VAL A 33 1.89 -32.99 -34.75
C VAL A 33 2.49 -32.86 -33.36
N LYS A 34 2.64 -31.64 -32.91
CA LYS A 34 3.07 -31.37 -31.55
C LYS A 34 1.82 -31.30 -30.66
N THR A 35 1.69 -32.23 -29.73
CA THR A 35 0.54 -32.32 -28.84
C THR A 35 0.92 -32.93 -27.50
N THR A 36 0.20 -32.58 -26.45
CA THR A 36 0.35 -33.18 -25.13
C THR A 36 -0.48 -34.45 -24.91
N SER A 37 -1.42 -34.71 -25.78
CA SER A 37 -2.28 -35.89 -25.68
C SER A 37 -2.79 -36.35 -27.05
N LEU A 38 -2.97 -37.66 -27.20
CA LEU A 38 -3.55 -38.30 -28.37
C LEU A 38 -4.76 -39.15 -27.95
N ARG A 39 -5.78 -39.15 -28.80
CA ARG A 39 -6.96 -40.01 -28.63
C ARG A 39 -7.13 -40.88 -29.85
N LEU A 40 -7.18 -42.17 -29.66
CA LEU A 40 -7.49 -43.14 -30.70
C LEU A 40 -9.01 -43.31 -30.81
N VAL A 41 -9.56 -43.08 -31.99
CA VAL A 41 -10.97 -43.32 -32.29
C VAL A 41 -11.02 -44.41 -33.37
N LEU A 42 -11.71 -45.48 -33.08
CA LEU A 42 -11.86 -46.63 -33.96
C LEU A 42 -13.32 -46.74 -34.42
N ASP A 43 -13.52 -46.74 -35.72
CA ASP A 43 -14.82 -47.00 -36.31
C ASP A 43 -14.89 -48.49 -36.71
N PRO A 44 -15.76 -49.27 -36.08
CA PRO A 44 -15.87 -50.70 -36.44
C PRO A 44 -16.41 -50.86 -37.87
N PRO A 45 -15.85 -51.78 -38.64
CA PRO A 45 -16.33 -52.04 -39.96
C PRO A 45 -17.76 -52.66 -39.94
N THR A 46 -18.60 -52.23 -40.87
CA THR A 46 -19.95 -52.80 -41.09
C THR A 46 -19.98 -53.39 -42.44
N ALA A 47 -20.47 -54.65 -42.53
CA ALA A 47 -20.76 -55.29 -43.77
C ALA A 47 -22.14 -55.99 -43.64
N GLU A 48 -23.01 -55.89 -44.69
CA GLU A 48 -24.36 -56.49 -44.74
C GLU A 48 -25.23 -56.23 -43.51
N GLY A 49 -25.05 -55.00 -42.85
CA GLY A 49 -25.82 -54.61 -41.65
C GLY A 49 -25.33 -55.22 -40.33
N VAL A 50 -24.22 -55.91 -40.34
CA VAL A 50 -23.57 -56.44 -39.12
C VAL A 50 -22.35 -55.60 -38.77
N THR A 51 -22.30 -55.17 -37.56
CA THR A 51 -21.15 -54.48 -37.04
C THR A 51 -20.18 -55.47 -36.39
N PHE A 52 -18.94 -55.45 -36.82
CA PHE A 52 -17.91 -56.34 -36.27
C PHE A 52 -17.24 -55.61 -35.03
N GLY A 53 -17.01 -56.41 -33.99
CA GLY A 53 -16.29 -55.91 -32.81
C GLY A 53 -14.82 -55.66 -33.15
N LEU A 54 -14.30 -54.56 -32.67
CA LEU A 54 -12.88 -54.25 -32.70
C LEU A 54 -12.28 -54.48 -31.32
N ALA A 55 -11.17 -55.17 -31.27
CA ALA A 55 -10.37 -55.32 -30.07
C ALA A 55 -8.99 -54.70 -30.29
N VAL A 56 -8.58 -53.84 -29.39
CA VAL A 56 -7.22 -53.32 -29.36
C VAL A 56 -6.51 -53.91 -28.14
N ALA A 57 -5.53 -54.77 -28.42
CA ALA A 57 -4.78 -55.41 -27.35
C ALA A 57 -3.76 -54.42 -26.71
N GLU A 58 -3.12 -53.67 -27.58
CA GLU A 58 -2.13 -52.67 -27.20
C GLU A 58 -2.00 -51.62 -28.30
N TRP A 59 -1.71 -50.39 -27.93
CA TRP A 59 -1.37 -49.36 -28.91
C TRP A 59 -0.28 -48.46 -28.36
N GLY A 60 0.58 -47.96 -29.24
CA GLY A 60 1.67 -47.04 -28.89
C GLY A 60 1.88 -46.03 -30.00
N VAL A 61 2.44 -44.89 -29.62
CA VAL A 61 2.85 -43.86 -30.56
C VAL A 61 4.37 -43.81 -30.57
N HIS A 62 4.94 -43.99 -31.73
CA HIS A 62 6.37 -43.89 -31.94
C HIS A 62 6.66 -42.61 -32.71
N ALA A 63 7.70 -41.89 -32.29
CA ALA A 63 8.24 -40.82 -33.09
C ALA A 63 8.81 -41.39 -34.38
N ALA A 64 8.59 -40.73 -35.52
CA ALA A 64 9.32 -41.09 -36.73
C ALA A 64 10.83 -41.01 -36.42
N GLU A 65 11.59 -42.04 -36.85
CA GLU A 65 13.05 -41.95 -36.75
C GLU A 65 13.48 -40.70 -37.51
N SER A 66 13.92 -39.70 -36.79
CA SER A 66 14.55 -38.52 -37.38
C SER A 66 15.87 -38.97 -38.00
N THR A 67 16.09 -38.67 -39.28
CA THR A 67 17.44 -38.57 -39.80
C THR A 67 18.26 -37.80 -38.79
N PRO A 68 19.51 -38.19 -38.45
CA PRO A 68 20.30 -37.52 -37.44
C PRO A 68 20.28 -36.01 -37.73
N ASP A 69 19.63 -35.30 -36.84
CA ASP A 69 19.57 -33.85 -36.82
C ASP A 69 21.04 -33.35 -36.71
N PRO A 70 21.43 -32.37 -37.51
CA PRO A 70 22.73 -31.72 -37.28
C PRO A 70 22.78 -31.32 -35.81
N GLU A 71 23.87 -31.70 -35.16
CA GLU A 71 24.18 -31.47 -33.74
C GLU A 71 23.50 -30.23 -33.20
N PRO A 72 22.67 -30.30 -32.12
CA PRO A 72 21.91 -29.17 -31.67
C PRO A 72 22.88 -28.01 -31.41
N THR A 73 22.71 -26.94 -32.16
CA THR A 73 23.30 -25.68 -31.77
C THR A 73 22.91 -25.47 -30.30
N PRO A 74 23.87 -25.18 -29.39
CA PRO A 74 23.57 -25.00 -28.00
C PRO A 74 22.38 -24.05 -27.89
N ASP A 75 21.33 -24.53 -27.22
CA ASP A 75 20.12 -23.75 -26.93
C ASP A 75 20.59 -22.37 -26.43
N PRO A 76 20.18 -21.27 -27.01
CA PRO A 76 20.54 -19.97 -26.46
C PRO A 76 20.14 -20.02 -24.99
N ASP A 77 21.15 -19.83 -24.14
CA ASP A 77 21.03 -19.77 -22.68
C ASP A 77 19.67 -19.11 -22.34
N PRO A 78 18.80 -19.77 -21.57
CA PRO A 78 17.46 -19.22 -21.33
C PRO A 78 17.63 -17.76 -20.96
N THR A 79 17.11 -16.87 -21.79
CA THR A 79 17.06 -15.46 -21.43
C THR A 79 16.51 -15.41 -20.01
N PRO A 80 17.24 -14.86 -19.04
CA PRO A 80 16.78 -14.80 -17.67
C PRO A 80 15.36 -14.26 -17.71
N ASP A 81 14.47 -14.98 -17.08
CA ASP A 81 13.09 -14.52 -16.88
C ASP A 81 13.16 -13.06 -16.40
N PRO A 82 12.51 -12.10 -17.05
CA PRO A 82 12.64 -10.72 -16.64
C PRO A 82 12.34 -10.66 -15.14
N GLU A 83 13.34 -10.29 -14.36
CA GLU A 83 13.17 -10.10 -12.93
C GLU A 83 11.89 -9.29 -12.72
N PRO A 84 11.01 -9.67 -11.78
CA PRO A 84 9.77 -8.96 -11.56
C PRO A 84 10.09 -7.47 -11.37
N SER A 85 9.71 -6.67 -12.35
CA SER A 85 9.96 -5.23 -12.29
C SER A 85 9.20 -4.66 -11.09
N VAL A 86 9.94 -4.05 -10.17
CA VAL A 86 9.37 -3.39 -8.99
C VAL A 86 8.48 -2.22 -9.45
N ASP A 87 7.21 -2.25 -9.05
CA ASP A 87 6.26 -1.17 -9.36
C ASP A 87 6.37 -0.05 -8.33
N LYS A 88 6.92 1.07 -8.74
CA LYS A 88 7.06 2.29 -7.94
C LYS A 88 5.99 3.35 -8.19
N SER A 89 4.99 3.08 -9.02
CA SER A 89 3.97 4.08 -9.42
C SER A 89 3.17 4.62 -8.24
N ARG A 90 2.85 3.75 -7.27
CA ARG A 90 2.16 4.15 -6.04
C ARG A 90 3.04 5.00 -5.14
N LEU A 91 4.33 4.65 -5.04
CA LEU A 91 5.30 5.42 -4.26
C LEU A 91 5.49 6.82 -4.84
N GLU A 92 5.60 6.92 -6.17
CA GLU A 92 5.68 8.21 -6.88
C GLU A 92 4.44 9.07 -6.60
N SER A 93 3.26 8.47 -6.69
CA SER A 93 1.99 9.15 -6.40
C SER A 93 1.92 9.65 -4.95
N ALA A 94 2.38 8.85 -3.98
CA ALA A 94 2.43 9.20 -2.57
C ALA A 94 3.42 10.35 -2.31
N ILE A 95 4.61 10.32 -2.93
CA ILE A 95 5.62 11.38 -2.85
C ILE A 95 5.06 12.69 -3.42
N ASN A 96 4.41 12.64 -4.59
CA ASN A 96 3.83 13.82 -5.22
C ASN A 96 2.71 14.43 -4.36
N ALA A 97 1.83 13.61 -3.79
CA ALA A 97 0.79 14.06 -2.87
C ALA A 97 1.39 14.69 -1.60
N ALA A 98 2.40 14.04 -1.01
CA ALA A 98 3.12 14.53 0.16
C ALA A 98 3.87 15.85 -0.12
N GLY A 99 4.40 16.05 -1.32
CA GLY A 99 5.10 17.26 -1.74
C GLY A 99 4.21 18.52 -1.77
N SER A 100 2.89 18.36 -1.79
CA SER A 100 1.92 19.47 -1.73
C SER A 100 1.66 19.98 -0.30
N VAL A 101 2.11 19.24 0.72
CA VAL A 101 1.88 19.58 2.14
C VAL A 101 2.81 20.70 2.56
N GLN A 102 2.25 21.77 3.13
CA GLN A 102 3.00 22.96 3.53
C GLN A 102 3.43 22.89 5.00
N GLN A 103 4.73 22.91 5.27
CA GLN A 103 5.32 22.88 6.60
C GLN A 103 4.75 23.96 7.54
N ALA A 104 4.49 25.16 7.02
CA ALA A 104 4.03 26.29 7.80
C ALA A 104 2.74 26.03 8.60
N ASN A 105 1.94 25.07 8.16
CA ASN A 105 0.64 24.73 8.74
C ASN A 105 0.72 23.71 9.88
N PHE A 106 1.89 23.10 10.11
CA PHE A 106 2.04 21.97 11.04
C PHE A 106 3.07 22.24 12.11
N THR A 107 2.94 21.53 13.23
CA THR A 107 3.89 21.63 14.33
C THR A 107 5.26 21.08 13.94
N PRO A 108 6.37 21.69 14.45
CA PRO A 108 7.72 21.23 14.11
C PRO A 108 7.98 19.76 14.39
N ASN A 109 7.45 19.23 15.49
CA ASN A 109 7.66 17.83 15.85
C ASN A 109 6.98 16.86 14.88
N SER A 110 5.70 17.11 14.51
CA SER A 110 4.99 16.28 13.56
C SER A 110 5.57 16.41 12.15
N TRP A 111 5.99 17.62 11.78
CA TRP A 111 6.65 17.86 10.50
C TRP A 111 7.99 17.14 10.37
N LYS A 112 8.77 17.05 11.44
CA LYS A 112 10.05 16.35 11.43
C LYS A 112 9.85 14.87 11.05
N ALA A 113 8.92 14.18 11.71
CA ALA A 113 8.61 12.78 11.40
C ALA A 113 8.15 12.60 9.94
N PHE A 114 7.28 13.51 9.46
CA PHE A 114 6.81 13.51 8.09
C PHE A 114 7.95 13.75 7.07
N SER A 115 8.83 14.72 7.33
CA SER A 115 9.95 15.03 6.45
C SER A 115 10.97 13.88 6.38
N GLU A 116 11.19 13.17 7.49
CA GLU A 116 12.04 11.98 7.54
C GLU A 116 11.44 10.83 6.71
N ALA A 117 10.13 10.58 6.84
CA ALA A 117 9.43 9.59 6.04
C ALA A 117 9.43 9.93 4.55
N MET A 118 9.22 11.20 4.21
CA MET A 118 9.31 11.72 2.83
C MET A 118 10.71 11.51 2.25
N GLY A 119 11.76 11.84 3.01
CA GLY A 119 13.15 11.63 2.58
C GLY A 119 13.49 10.16 2.37
N ASN A 120 12.94 9.26 3.21
CA ASN A 120 13.09 7.82 3.03
C ASN A 120 12.37 7.34 1.76
N ALA A 121 11.13 7.77 1.55
CA ALA A 121 10.36 7.44 0.36
C ALA A 121 11.08 7.86 -0.94
N GLN A 122 11.65 9.06 -0.97
CA GLN A 122 12.43 9.55 -2.11
C GLN A 122 13.69 8.73 -2.36
N LYS A 123 14.39 8.28 -1.31
CA LYS A 123 15.56 7.41 -1.44
C LYS A 123 15.19 6.05 -2.02
N VAL A 124 14.11 5.42 -1.52
CA VAL A 124 13.62 4.14 -2.04
C VAL A 124 13.14 4.28 -3.49
N TYR A 125 12.51 5.39 -3.83
CA TYR A 125 12.10 5.67 -5.22
C TYR A 125 13.30 5.77 -6.16
N ALA A 126 14.38 6.44 -5.75
CA ALA A 126 15.59 6.61 -6.54
C ALA A 126 16.50 5.38 -6.57
N ASP A 127 16.33 4.41 -5.67
CA ASP A 127 17.15 3.20 -5.61
C ASP A 127 16.64 2.19 -6.65
N GLU A 128 17.43 1.96 -7.71
CA GLU A 128 17.12 0.98 -8.76
C GLU A 128 17.08 -0.46 -8.27
N SER A 129 17.75 -0.73 -7.14
CA SER A 129 17.83 -2.05 -6.50
C SER A 129 16.75 -2.27 -5.43
N ALA A 130 15.87 -1.30 -5.19
CA ALA A 130 14.82 -1.41 -4.19
C ALA A 130 13.88 -2.57 -4.50
N THR A 131 13.55 -3.35 -3.48
CA THR A 131 12.56 -4.44 -3.59
C THR A 131 11.12 -3.92 -3.46
N GLN A 132 10.12 -4.71 -3.88
CA GLN A 132 8.72 -4.34 -3.72
C GLN A 132 8.35 -4.15 -2.23
N ASP A 133 8.88 -4.99 -1.35
CA ASP A 133 8.64 -4.85 0.11
C ASP A 133 9.17 -3.51 0.66
N GLN A 134 10.31 -3.03 0.17
CA GLN A 134 10.85 -1.72 0.56
C GLN A 134 9.98 -0.58 0.03
N VAL A 135 9.48 -0.70 -1.19
CA VAL A 135 8.55 0.27 -1.79
C VAL A 135 7.25 0.33 -0.98
N ASP A 136 6.65 -0.80 -0.66
CA ASP A 136 5.40 -0.88 0.11
C ASP A 136 5.58 -0.37 1.54
N ALA A 137 6.72 -0.68 2.17
CA ALA A 137 7.06 -0.17 3.49
C ALA A 137 7.24 1.36 3.49
N ALA A 138 7.89 1.92 2.46
CA ALA A 138 8.07 3.36 2.33
C ALA A 138 6.74 4.11 2.13
N ILE A 139 5.83 3.54 1.32
CA ILE A 139 4.47 4.08 1.14
C ILE A 139 3.76 4.11 2.50
N LYS A 140 3.74 3.00 3.20
CA LYS A 140 3.07 2.88 4.51
C LYS A 140 3.62 3.88 5.52
N GLN A 141 4.95 4.00 5.63
CA GLN A 141 5.60 4.96 6.53
C GLN A 141 5.23 6.40 6.20
N LEU A 142 5.18 6.75 4.91
CA LEU A 142 4.81 8.10 4.47
C LEU A 142 3.33 8.39 4.76
N GLU A 143 2.43 7.46 4.51
CA GLU A 143 1.00 7.57 4.80
C GLU A 143 0.74 7.72 6.31
N GLU A 144 1.40 6.90 7.15
CA GLU A 144 1.31 6.98 8.62
C GLU A 144 1.83 8.33 9.14
N ALA A 145 2.98 8.77 8.62
CA ALA A 145 3.53 10.07 9.01
C ALA A 145 2.63 11.24 8.59
N GLN A 146 1.96 11.13 7.44
CA GLN A 146 0.99 12.12 6.99
C GLN A 146 -0.26 12.17 7.88
N GLN A 147 -0.75 11.03 8.35
CA GLN A 147 -1.88 10.94 9.26
C GLN A 147 -1.58 11.49 10.66
N THR A 148 -0.31 11.45 11.07
CA THR A 148 0.14 11.95 12.37
C THR A 148 0.53 13.43 12.35
N LEU A 149 0.37 14.11 11.22
CA LEU A 149 0.63 15.57 11.14
C LEU A 149 -0.36 16.34 12.02
N VAL A 150 0.19 17.15 12.91
CA VAL A 150 -0.57 18.01 13.83
C VAL A 150 -0.53 19.44 13.32
N LYS A 151 -1.68 20.03 13.06
CA LYS A 151 -1.79 21.43 12.66
C LYS A 151 -1.35 22.33 13.81
N LYS A 152 -0.67 23.45 13.49
CA LYS A 152 -0.41 24.52 14.45
C LYS A 152 -1.72 25.06 14.99
N ALA A 153 -1.72 25.39 16.28
CA ALA A 153 -2.87 26.02 16.91
C ALA A 153 -3.15 27.40 16.32
N ASP A 154 -4.41 27.75 16.15
CA ASP A 154 -4.83 29.13 16.00
C ASP A 154 -4.86 29.76 17.40
N THR A 155 -3.88 30.63 17.66
CA THR A 155 -3.70 31.28 18.95
C THR A 155 -4.29 32.72 19.02
N THR A 156 -5.11 33.09 18.02
CA THR A 156 -5.67 34.46 17.93
C THR A 156 -6.57 34.79 19.13
N GLU A 157 -7.44 33.87 19.51
CA GLU A 157 -8.33 34.01 20.65
C GLU A 157 -7.50 34.02 21.96
N LEU A 158 -6.56 33.11 22.09
CA LEU A 158 -5.65 33.05 23.27
C LEU A 158 -4.91 34.35 23.49
N LYS A 159 -4.37 34.95 22.44
CA LYS A 159 -3.71 36.27 22.50
C LYS A 159 -4.67 37.34 23.00
N THR A 160 -5.89 37.37 22.45
CA THR A 160 -6.89 38.38 22.83
C THR A 160 -7.28 38.27 24.29
N VAL A 161 -7.51 37.06 24.81
CA VAL A 161 -7.89 36.86 26.22
C VAL A 161 -6.69 37.09 27.15
N LEU A 162 -5.47 36.76 26.71
CA LEU A 162 -4.25 37.02 27.46
C LEU A 162 -4.01 38.54 27.62
N ASP A 163 -4.19 39.30 26.53
CA ASP A 163 -4.07 40.77 26.58
C ASP A 163 -5.10 41.38 27.54
N GLN A 164 -6.34 40.85 27.57
CA GLN A 164 -7.36 41.26 28.54
C GLN A 164 -6.93 40.95 29.98
N ALA A 165 -6.42 39.71 30.21
CA ALA A 165 -5.96 39.27 31.52
C ALA A 165 -4.80 40.14 32.05
N GLN A 166 -3.85 40.49 31.18
CA GLN A 166 -2.70 41.35 31.51
C GLN A 166 -3.11 42.79 31.80
N GLY A 167 -4.22 43.26 31.25
CA GLY A 167 -4.78 44.59 31.52
C GLY A 167 -5.46 44.70 32.89
N VAL A 168 -5.64 43.58 33.61
CA VAL A 168 -6.29 43.56 34.93
C VAL A 168 -5.30 44.05 36.01
N SER A 169 -5.66 45.12 36.74
CA SER A 169 -4.87 45.61 37.88
C SER A 169 -5.10 44.71 39.11
N GLY A 170 -4.11 43.91 39.47
CA GLY A 170 -4.19 42.95 40.58
C GLY A 170 -4.41 43.60 41.95
N ASP A 171 -4.10 44.89 42.08
CA ASP A 171 -4.22 45.61 43.34
C ASP A 171 -5.65 45.79 43.84
N LEU A 172 -6.61 45.66 42.97
CA LEU A 172 -8.05 45.79 43.30
C LEU A 172 -8.66 44.50 43.83
N TYR A 173 -7.99 43.37 43.62
CA TYR A 173 -8.54 42.05 43.89
C TYR A 173 -7.87 41.35 45.05
N THR A 174 -8.52 40.34 45.61
CA THR A 174 -7.93 39.50 46.67
C THR A 174 -6.65 38.81 46.17
N GLU A 175 -5.69 38.64 47.08
CA GLU A 175 -4.42 37.99 46.73
C GLU A 175 -4.64 36.58 46.12
N ALA A 176 -5.61 35.84 46.65
CA ALA A 176 -5.93 34.49 46.18
C ALA A 176 -6.45 34.48 44.73
N SER A 177 -7.35 35.41 44.38
CA SER A 177 -7.89 35.49 43.01
C SER A 177 -6.89 36.06 42.01
N ALA A 178 -6.10 37.08 42.44
CA ALA A 178 -5.03 37.65 41.63
C ALA A 178 -3.92 36.65 41.32
N LYS A 179 -3.57 35.77 42.29
CA LYS A 179 -2.59 34.68 42.11
C LYS A 179 -3.09 33.66 41.09
N LYS A 180 -4.36 33.24 41.13
CA LYS A 180 -4.94 32.34 40.13
C LYS A 180 -4.89 32.94 38.73
N LEU A 181 -5.16 34.22 38.59
CA LEU A 181 -5.05 34.89 37.30
C LEU A 181 -3.60 34.92 36.81
N ALA A 182 -2.64 35.22 37.67
CA ALA A 182 -1.22 35.20 37.31
C ALA A 182 -0.76 33.81 36.84
N GLU A 183 -1.15 32.76 37.56
CA GLU A 183 -0.86 31.39 37.17
C GLU A 183 -1.46 31.02 35.79
N ALA A 184 -2.70 31.48 35.51
CA ALA A 184 -3.34 31.27 34.20
C ALA A 184 -2.64 32.05 33.08
N VAL A 185 -2.21 33.28 33.36
CA VAL A 185 -1.40 34.13 32.43
C VAL A 185 -0.08 33.44 32.09
N ASP A 186 0.62 32.90 33.08
CA ASP A 186 1.88 32.19 32.88
C ASP A 186 1.68 30.91 32.05
N ALA A 187 0.62 30.15 32.31
CA ALA A 187 0.27 28.94 31.54
C ALA A 187 -0.05 29.29 30.08
N ALA A 188 -0.87 30.31 29.85
CA ALA A 188 -1.22 30.79 28.52
C ALA A 188 0.00 31.29 27.73
N SER A 189 0.91 32.01 28.41
CA SER A 189 2.14 32.46 27.80
C SER A 189 3.06 31.33 27.37
N LYS A 190 3.11 30.24 28.14
CA LYS A 190 3.84 29.01 27.73
C LYS A 190 3.25 28.38 26.49
N VAL A 191 1.92 28.27 26.41
CA VAL A 191 1.25 27.72 25.22
C VAL A 191 1.51 28.59 24.00
N LEU A 192 1.49 29.92 24.12
CA LEU A 192 1.80 30.82 23.00
C LEU A 192 3.23 30.70 22.48
N ASN A 193 4.17 30.35 23.36
CA ASN A 193 5.58 30.23 23.02
C ASN A 193 5.96 28.79 22.62
N ASP A 194 5.04 27.83 22.71
CA ASP A 194 5.25 26.44 22.28
C ASP A 194 4.83 26.29 20.82
N GLU A 195 5.80 26.18 19.91
CA GLU A 195 5.55 25.92 18.49
C GLU A 195 4.88 24.56 18.21
N ASN A 196 4.87 23.67 19.22
CA ASN A 196 4.22 22.38 19.16
C ASN A 196 2.85 22.35 19.84
N ALA A 197 2.38 23.49 20.36
CA ALA A 197 1.06 23.57 20.97
C ALA A 197 -0.04 23.14 20.00
N THR A 198 -0.95 22.30 20.49
CA THR A 198 -2.13 21.86 19.76
C THR A 198 -3.29 22.84 19.93
N GLN A 199 -4.33 22.75 19.08
CA GLN A 199 -5.54 23.54 19.27
C GLN A 199 -6.19 23.29 20.64
N ALA A 200 -6.14 22.04 21.11
CA ALA A 200 -6.66 21.70 22.44
C ALA A 200 -5.90 22.41 23.59
N ASP A 201 -4.59 22.61 23.45
CA ASP A 201 -3.80 23.36 24.42
C ASP A 201 -4.19 24.83 24.42
N ALA A 202 -4.37 25.43 23.24
CA ALA A 202 -4.80 26.83 23.12
C ALA A 202 -6.21 27.03 23.69
N ASP A 203 -7.16 26.15 23.36
CA ASP A 203 -8.54 26.21 23.85
C ASP A 203 -8.60 26.04 25.39
N ALA A 204 -7.79 25.12 25.94
CA ALA A 204 -7.68 24.92 27.38
C ALA A 204 -7.12 26.16 28.09
N ALA A 205 -6.11 26.81 27.50
CA ALA A 205 -5.53 28.04 28.05
C ALA A 205 -6.54 29.21 27.99
N VAL A 206 -7.30 29.37 26.91
CA VAL A 206 -8.39 30.34 26.80
C VAL A 206 -9.41 30.14 27.91
N LYS A 207 -9.84 28.90 28.12
CA LYS A 207 -10.79 28.55 29.17
C LYS A 207 -10.25 28.88 30.55
N GLN A 208 -9.02 28.51 30.87
CA GLN A 208 -8.40 28.78 32.16
C GLN A 208 -8.27 30.30 32.42
N LEU A 209 -7.86 31.08 31.43
CA LEU A 209 -7.80 32.53 31.53
C LEU A 209 -9.18 33.14 31.78
N THR A 210 -10.17 32.71 31.02
CA THR A 210 -11.56 33.21 31.13
C THR A 210 -12.14 32.88 32.51
N GLU A 211 -11.91 31.68 33.04
CA GLU A 211 -12.33 31.26 34.37
C GLU A 211 -11.61 32.07 35.46
N ALA A 212 -10.32 32.32 35.29
CA ALA A 212 -9.52 33.11 36.24
C ALA A 212 -9.96 34.59 36.27
N ILE A 213 -10.27 35.18 35.10
CA ILE A 213 -10.82 36.54 35.01
C ILE A 213 -12.22 36.60 35.68
N ALA A 214 -13.10 35.65 35.38
CA ALA A 214 -14.43 35.59 35.95
C ALA A 214 -14.44 35.32 37.47
N GLY A 215 -13.41 34.64 37.96
CA GLY A 215 -13.20 34.36 39.39
C GLY A 215 -12.50 35.43 40.20
N LEU A 216 -12.30 36.63 39.64
CA LEU A 216 -11.69 37.73 40.35
C LEU A 216 -12.63 38.28 41.43
N GLU A 217 -12.12 38.39 42.67
CA GLU A 217 -12.83 38.87 43.83
C GLU A 217 -12.22 40.21 44.30
N LEU A 218 -13.05 41.27 44.41
CA LEU A 218 -12.60 42.56 44.88
C LEU A 218 -12.13 42.49 46.35
N LYS A 219 -11.09 43.22 46.70
CA LYS A 219 -10.69 43.40 48.08
C LYS A 219 -11.84 44.06 48.87
N PRO A 220 -12.10 43.62 50.10
CA PRO A 220 -13.06 44.32 50.96
C PRO A 220 -12.64 45.76 51.16
N ALA A 221 -13.59 46.66 51.11
CA ALA A 221 -13.33 48.07 51.41
C ALA A 221 -12.68 48.22 52.80
N PRO A 222 -11.67 49.13 52.97
CA PRO A 222 -11.10 49.40 54.27
C PRO A 222 -12.23 49.80 55.22
N LYS A 223 -12.29 49.17 56.41
CA LYS A 223 -13.18 49.62 57.49
C LYS A 223 -12.94 51.08 57.77
N PRO A 224 -14.01 51.91 57.91
CA PRO A 224 -13.81 53.23 58.43
C PRO A 224 -13.15 53.14 59.82
N ASP A 225 -12.11 53.91 60.03
CA ASP A 225 -11.48 54.03 61.36
C ASP A 225 -12.51 54.58 62.36
N ASP A 226 -12.96 53.70 63.25
CA ASP A 226 -13.81 54.07 64.41
C ASP A 226 -12.98 54.70 65.56
N ASP A 227 -11.93 55.45 65.22
CA ASP A 227 -11.17 56.22 66.22
C ASP A 227 -11.60 57.71 66.17
N LYS A 228 -12.68 58.06 66.90
CA LYS A 228 -12.90 59.33 67.51
C LYS A 228 -13.65 59.23 68.83
#